data_58b52c82304bf3c60fbb01f3950682c0
#
_entry.id   58b52c82304bf3c60fbb01f3950682c0
#
_cell.length_a   1.000
_cell.length_b   1.000
_cell.length_c   1.000
_cell.angle_alpha   90.00
_cell.angle_beta   90.00
_cell.angle_gamma   90.00
#
_symmetry.space_group_name_H-M   'P 1'
#
loop_
_entity.id
_entity.type
_entity.pdbx_description
1 polymer ?
#
loop_
_entity_poly.entity_id
_entity_poly.type
_entity_poly.pdbx_seq_one_letter_code
_entity_poly.pdbx_strand_id
1 'polypeptide(L)'
;MSGTAWSDRFQQRLNGHDRSQPQHVTAVVDAILANACEAGASDVHRVPQESGLAMQLRIDGALQPIAEFPRETSWNVIAGLKVLSETLTYRTDVPQEGRVRSDLVAVSNGNGNAVPHNSLEMRVRTFPTLFSEKGVVRLFVGSGGFRFLGERGLHEDIETALQRLLDRRNGLLLITGPAGSVMEPIRVD
;
A
#
# COMPACT_ATOMS: atom_id res chain seq x y z
N MET A 1 4.95 8.66 -14.95
CA MET A 1 4.49 7.59 -15.86
C MET A 1 2.98 7.67 -15.93
N SER A 2 2.34 7.45 -17.09
CA SER A 2 0.89 7.49 -17.23
C SER A 2 0.24 6.23 -16.65
N GLY A 3 -1.05 6.29 -16.28
CA GLY A 3 -1.79 5.13 -15.74
C GLY A 3 -1.78 3.89 -16.65
N THR A 4 -1.65 4.10 -17.96
CA THR A 4 -1.49 3.04 -18.97
C THR A 4 -0.22 2.18 -18.74
N ALA A 5 0.90 2.80 -18.36
CA ALA A 5 2.16 2.07 -18.15
C ALA A 5 2.10 1.11 -16.93
N TRP A 6 1.35 1.45 -15.89
CA TRP A 6 1.16 0.57 -14.73
C TRP A 6 0.19 -0.56 -15.00
N SER A 7 -0.85 -0.30 -15.81
CA SER A 7 -1.78 -1.32 -16.30
C SER A 7 -1.04 -2.38 -17.14
N ASP A 8 -0.20 -1.95 -18.08
CA ASP A 8 0.58 -2.87 -18.93
C ASP A 8 1.53 -3.74 -18.11
N ARG A 9 2.23 -3.18 -17.13
CA ARG A 9 3.10 -3.94 -16.21
C ARG A 9 2.33 -4.95 -15.38
N PHE A 10 1.16 -4.54 -14.88
CA PHE A 10 0.29 -5.45 -14.13
C PHE A 10 -0.15 -6.65 -15.00
N GLN A 11 -0.58 -6.39 -16.23
CA GLN A 11 -0.95 -7.46 -17.17
C GLN A 11 0.22 -8.39 -17.49
N GLN A 12 1.42 -7.83 -17.70
CA GLN A 12 2.63 -8.63 -17.94
C GLN A 12 2.94 -9.59 -16.78
N ARG A 13 2.74 -9.16 -15.53
CA ARG A 13 2.93 -10.03 -14.35
C ARG A 13 1.94 -11.17 -14.27
N LEU A 14 0.74 -10.99 -14.80
CA LEU A 14 -0.29 -12.02 -14.83
C LEU A 14 -0.17 -12.96 -16.03
N ASN A 15 0.63 -12.60 -17.03
CA ASN A 15 0.84 -13.45 -18.20
C ASN A 15 1.56 -14.75 -17.79
N GLY A 16 0.96 -15.88 -18.16
CA GLY A 16 1.47 -17.22 -17.84
C GLY A 16 0.83 -17.88 -16.61
N HIS A 17 -0.01 -17.16 -15.84
CA HIS A 17 -0.78 -17.77 -14.75
C HIS A 17 -2.13 -18.28 -15.26
N ASP A 18 -2.37 -19.56 -15.05
CA ASP A 18 -3.66 -20.20 -15.39
C ASP A 18 -4.75 -19.71 -14.42
N ARG A 19 -5.77 -19.06 -14.98
CA ARG A 19 -6.89 -18.48 -14.22
C ARG A 19 -7.75 -19.52 -13.48
N SER A 20 -7.67 -20.78 -13.86
CA SER A 20 -8.44 -21.88 -13.24
C SER A 20 -7.79 -22.41 -11.96
N GLN A 21 -6.53 -22.08 -11.71
CA GLN A 21 -5.78 -22.61 -10.58
C GLN A 21 -5.91 -21.72 -9.32
N PRO A 22 -5.95 -22.32 -8.12
CA PRO A 22 -6.00 -21.56 -6.86
C PRO A 22 -4.85 -20.57 -6.69
N GLN A 23 -3.66 -20.90 -7.22
CA GLN A 23 -2.46 -20.06 -7.20
C GLN A 23 -2.63 -18.76 -7.99
N HIS A 24 -3.62 -18.71 -8.91
CA HIS A 24 -3.90 -17.48 -9.65
C HIS A 24 -4.28 -16.31 -8.74
N VAL A 25 -5.05 -16.55 -7.70
CA VAL A 25 -5.46 -15.51 -6.73
C VAL A 25 -4.24 -14.92 -6.02
N THR A 26 -3.34 -15.77 -5.55
CA THR A 26 -2.08 -15.34 -4.92
C THR A 26 -1.26 -14.52 -5.90
N ALA A 27 -1.09 -15.01 -7.14
CA ALA A 27 -0.35 -14.28 -8.17
C ALA A 27 -0.96 -12.91 -8.50
N VAL A 28 -2.30 -12.81 -8.52
CA VAL A 28 -2.99 -11.52 -8.71
C VAL A 28 -2.71 -10.55 -7.56
N VAL A 29 -2.81 -11.02 -6.33
CA VAL A 29 -2.56 -10.18 -5.15
C VAL A 29 -1.09 -9.74 -5.10
N ASP A 30 -0.15 -10.65 -5.34
CA ASP A 30 1.28 -10.36 -5.41
C ASP A 30 1.59 -9.34 -6.51
N ALA A 31 0.99 -9.51 -7.71
CA ALA A 31 1.16 -8.58 -8.81
C ALA A 31 0.62 -7.17 -8.47
N ILE A 32 -0.52 -7.09 -7.78
CA ILE A 32 -1.09 -5.82 -7.32
C ILE A 32 -0.13 -5.12 -6.35
N LEU A 33 0.35 -5.82 -5.33
CA LEU A 33 1.21 -5.27 -4.29
C LEU A 33 2.58 -4.88 -4.84
N ALA A 34 3.18 -5.74 -5.68
CA ALA A 34 4.44 -5.44 -6.34
C ALA A 34 4.34 -4.21 -7.25
N ASN A 35 3.27 -4.11 -8.04
CA ASN A 35 3.02 -2.95 -8.91
C ASN A 35 2.84 -1.66 -8.09
N ALA A 36 2.15 -1.74 -6.96
CA ALA A 36 1.96 -0.61 -6.06
C ALA A 36 3.28 -0.13 -5.44
N CYS A 37 4.13 -1.05 -4.98
CA CYS A 37 5.43 -0.71 -4.42
C CYS A 37 6.37 -0.09 -5.47
N GLU A 38 6.41 -0.63 -6.68
CA GLU A 38 7.23 -0.09 -7.78
C GLU A 38 6.75 1.29 -8.24
N ALA A 39 5.44 1.51 -8.18
CA ALA A 39 4.84 2.79 -8.52
C ALA A 39 5.05 3.87 -7.43
N GLY A 40 5.54 3.49 -6.25
CA GLY A 40 5.58 4.37 -5.09
C GLY A 40 4.19 4.78 -4.61
N ALA A 41 3.21 3.90 -4.79
CA ALA A 41 1.84 4.18 -4.40
C ALA A 41 1.69 4.21 -2.87
N SER A 42 0.93 5.15 -2.36
CA SER A 42 0.55 5.20 -0.94
C SER A 42 -0.59 4.25 -0.60
N ASP A 43 -1.50 4.02 -1.53
CA ASP A 43 -2.65 3.17 -1.31
C ASP A 43 -3.01 2.37 -2.59
N VAL A 44 -3.51 1.14 -2.38
CA VAL A 44 -4.22 0.36 -3.40
C VAL A 44 -5.69 0.39 -3.05
N HIS A 45 -6.53 0.78 -3.98
CA HIS A 45 -7.97 0.78 -3.82
C HIS A 45 -8.60 -0.33 -4.66
N ARG A 46 -9.30 -1.23 -3.99
CA ARG A 46 -10.22 -2.20 -4.58
C ARG A 46 -11.63 -1.64 -4.48
N VAL A 47 -12.20 -1.28 -5.62
CA VAL A 47 -13.52 -0.63 -5.68
C VAL A 47 -14.50 -1.56 -6.40
N PRO A 48 -15.43 -2.20 -5.68
CA PRO A 48 -16.45 -3.03 -6.31
C PRO A 48 -17.43 -2.15 -7.07
N GLN A 49 -17.84 -2.62 -8.24
CA GLN A 49 -18.79 -2.00 -9.14
C GLN A 49 -19.85 -3.02 -9.54
N GLU A 50 -20.93 -2.57 -10.15
CA GLU A 50 -21.97 -3.47 -10.65
C GLU A 50 -21.44 -4.47 -11.67
N SER A 51 -20.57 -4.02 -12.58
CA SER A 51 -19.93 -4.84 -13.63
C SER A 51 -18.79 -5.71 -13.14
N GLY A 52 -18.26 -5.48 -11.93
CA GLY A 52 -17.10 -6.22 -11.42
C GLY A 52 -16.30 -5.45 -10.39
N LEU A 53 -15.00 -5.33 -10.62
CA LEU A 53 -14.05 -4.75 -9.70
C LEU A 53 -13.05 -3.84 -10.42
N ALA A 54 -12.95 -2.59 -9.99
CA ALA A 54 -11.87 -1.70 -10.41
C ALA A 54 -10.75 -1.70 -9.36
N MET A 55 -9.51 -1.78 -9.85
CA MET A 55 -8.29 -1.62 -9.05
C MET A 55 -7.61 -0.31 -9.42
N GLN A 56 -7.26 0.47 -8.40
CA GLN A 56 -6.65 1.78 -8.56
C GLN A 56 -5.47 1.93 -7.60
N LEU A 57 -4.42 2.61 -8.02
CA LEU A 57 -3.31 3.04 -7.16
C LEU A 57 -3.46 4.53 -6.85
N ARG A 58 -3.11 4.91 -5.62
CA ARG A 58 -2.90 6.32 -5.29
C ARG A 58 -1.42 6.64 -5.40
N ILE A 59 -1.05 7.44 -6.40
CA ILE A 59 0.31 7.88 -6.65
C ILE A 59 0.31 9.40 -6.60
N ASP A 60 1.17 9.98 -5.79
CA ASP A 60 1.27 11.44 -5.59
C ASP A 60 -0.09 12.10 -5.30
N GLY A 61 -0.91 11.43 -4.49
CA GLY A 61 -2.26 11.88 -4.12
C GLY A 61 -3.35 11.62 -5.16
N ALA A 62 -3.01 11.29 -6.42
CA ALA A 62 -3.95 11.03 -7.49
C ALA A 62 -4.30 9.53 -7.63
N LEU A 63 -5.57 9.21 -7.87
CA LEU A 63 -6.01 7.84 -8.16
C LEU A 63 -5.79 7.52 -9.64
N GLN A 64 -5.09 6.43 -9.91
CA GLN A 64 -4.80 5.93 -11.25
C GLN A 64 -5.35 4.50 -11.40
N PRO A 65 -6.19 4.22 -12.42
CA PRO A 65 -6.70 2.88 -12.68
C PRO A 65 -5.56 1.98 -13.19
N ILE A 66 -5.51 0.72 -12.73
CA ILE A 66 -4.52 -0.26 -13.17
C ILE A 66 -5.14 -1.52 -13.76
N ALA A 67 -6.33 -1.92 -13.31
CA ALA A 67 -7.01 -3.10 -13.79
C ALA A 67 -8.50 -3.04 -13.52
N GLU A 68 -9.25 -3.77 -14.35
CA GLU A 68 -10.64 -4.12 -14.12
C GLU A 68 -10.78 -5.64 -14.18
N PHE A 69 -11.55 -6.20 -13.28
CA PHE A 69 -11.82 -7.63 -13.21
C PHE A 69 -13.32 -7.88 -13.34
N PRO A 70 -13.72 -8.91 -14.09
CA PRO A 70 -15.10 -9.32 -14.10
C PRO A 70 -15.56 -9.80 -12.73
N ARG A 71 -16.86 -9.83 -12.52
CA ARG A 71 -17.48 -10.11 -11.22
C ARG A 71 -17.06 -11.45 -10.63
N GLU A 72 -16.88 -12.46 -11.45
CA GLU A 72 -16.48 -13.81 -11.05
C GLU A 72 -15.10 -13.86 -10.40
N THR A 73 -14.19 -13.00 -10.84
CA THR A 73 -12.81 -12.94 -10.33
C THR A 73 -12.70 -12.03 -9.09
N SER A 74 -13.65 -11.12 -8.93
CA SER A 74 -13.56 -10.05 -7.92
C SER A 74 -13.57 -10.56 -6.46
N TRP A 75 -14.26 -11.64 -6.18
CA TRP A 75 -14.37 -12.23 -4.84
C TRP A 75 -13.03 -12.77 -4.33
N ASN A 76 -12.27 -13.38 -5.21
CA ASN A 76 -11.02 -14.03 -4.85
C ASN A 76 -9.95 -13.03 -4.40
N VAL A 77 -9.89 -11.85 -5.01
CA VAL A 77 -8.91 -10.82 -4.67
C VAL A 77 -9.10 -10.33 -3.22
N ILE A 78 -10.34 -10.07 -2.79
CA ILE A 78 -10.57 -9.61 -1.42
C ILE A 78 -10.28 -10.71 -0.40
N ALA A 79 -10.64 -11.97 -0.72
CA ALA A 79 -10.31 -13.10 0.13
C ALA A 79 -8.80 -13.28 0.29
N GLY A 80 -8.04 -13.15 -0.80
CA GLY A 80 -6.57 -13.19 -0.75
C GLY A 80 -5.97 -12.09 0.14
N LEU A 81 -6.44 -10.86 0.02
CA LEU A 81 -6.00 -9.75 0.87
C LEU A 81 -6.34 -9.99 2.35
N LYS A 82 -7.52 -10.55 2.64
CA LYS A 82 -7.93 -10.90 4.00
C LYS A 82 -7.06 -12.00 4.61
N VAL A 83 -6.71 -13.02 3.83
CA VAL A 83 -5.80 -14.09 4.27
C VAL A 83 -4.43 -13.51 4.62
N LEU A 84 -3.86 -12.66 3.74
CA LEU A 84 -2.55 -12.03 3.98
C LEU A 84 -2.55 -11.09 5.19
N SER A 85 -3.70 -10.51 5.54
CA SER A 85 -3.84 -9.59 6.66
C SER A 85 -4.40 -10.24 7.94
N GLU A 86 -4.55 -11.58 7.94
CA GLU A 86 -5.05 -12.38 9.06
C GLU A 86 -6.45 -11.93 9.53
N THR A 87 -7.28 -11.42 8.60
CA THR A 87 -8.66 -11.03 8.88
C THR A 87 -9.64 -12.12 8.47
N LEU A 88 -10.89 -12.02 8.95
CA LEU A 88 -11.89 -13.06 8.76
C LEU A 88 -12.48 -13.02 7.34
N THR A 89 -12.18 -14.02 6.53
CA THR A 89 -12.63 -14.07 5.13
C THR A 89 -14.16 -14.22 4.99
N TYR A 90 -14.78 -14.88 5.94
CA TYR A 90 -16.24 -15.12 5.94
C TYR A 90 -17.07 -13.95 6.48
N ARG A 91 -16.47 -13.00 7.20
CA ARG A 91 -17.16 -11.79 7.68
C ARG A 91 -17.07 -10.71 6.60
N THR A 92 -18.17 -10.44 5.94
CA THR A 92 -18.27 -9.44 4.85
C THR A 92 -19.22 -8.29 5.19
N ASP A 93 -19.87 -8.38 6.33
CA ASP A 93 -20.93 -7.52 6.84
C ASP A 93 -20.41 -6.38 7.74
N VAL A 94 -19.16 -6.44 8.16
CA VAL A 94 -18.55 -5.45 9.04
C VAL A 94 -17.19 -4.97 8.51
N PRO A 95 -16.79 -3.74 8.79
CA PRO A 95 -15.43 -3.27 8.52
C PRO A 95 -14.41 -4.12 9.26
N GLN A 96 -13.31 -4.42 8.59
CA GLN A 96 -12.18 -5.13 9.20
C GLN A 96 -10.87 -4.40 8.89
N GLU A 97 -9.90 -4.54 9.76
CA GLU A 97 -8.55 -4.04 9.57
C GLU A 97 -7.55 -5.12 9.99
N GLY A 98 -6.51 -5.30 9.19
CA GLY A 98 -5.42 -6.21 9.48
C GLY A 98 -4.10 -5.73 8.90
N ARG A 99 -3.00 -6.29 9.40
CA ARG A 99 -1.65 -6.00 8.93
C ARG A 99 -1.19 -7.14 8.03
N VAL A 100 -0.68 -6.80 6.85
CA VAL A 100 -0.09 -7.81 5.94
C VAL A 100 1.29 -8.17 6.44
N ARG A 101 1.57 -9.44 6.49
CA ARG A 101 2.91 -9.96 6.76
C ARG A 101 3.78 -9.75 5.53
N SER A 102 4.78 -8.91 5.66
CA SER A 102 5.68 -8.55 4.56
C SER A 102 6.55 -9.71 4.08
N ASP A 103 6.77 -10.73 4.91
CA ASP A 103 7.51 -11.95 4.56
C ASP A 103 6.75 -12.84 3.55
N LEU A 104 5.45 -12.62 3.39
CA LEU A 104 4.61 -13.36 2.44
C LEU A 104 4.54 -12.70 1.05
N VAL A 105 5.09 -11.52 0.87
CA VAL A 105 4.98 -10.74 -0.38
C VAL A 105 6.37 -10.43 -0.92
N ALA A 106 6.68 -10.96 -2.10
CA ALA A 106 7.93 -10.64 -2.82
C ALA A 106 7.74 -9.33 -3.58
N VAL A 107 8.27 -8.24 -3.06
CA VAL A 107 8.20 -6.92 -3.69
C VAL A 107 9.57 -6.39 -4.05
N SER A 108 9.65 -5.67 -5.19
CA SER A 108 10.80 -4.88 -5.60
C SER A 108 10.44 -3.41 -5.63
N ASN A 109 11.42 -2.53 -5.40
CA ASN A 109 11.23 -1.10 -5.57
C ASN A 109 11.28 -0.70 -7.06
N GLY A 110 10.95 0.56 -7.37
CA GLY A 110 10.97 1.08 -8.74
C GLY A 110 12.31 0.97 -9.47
N ASN A 111 13.40 0.66 -8.77
CA ASN A 111 14.73 0.42 -9.32
C ASN A 111 15.04 -1.08 -9.49
N GLY A 112 14.06 -1.96 -9.28
CA GLY A 112 14.22 -3.41 -9.42
C GLY A 112 14.93 -4.11 -8.26
N ASN A 113 15.30 -3.39 -7.21
CA ASN A 113 15.90 -3.99 -6.02
C ASN A 113 14.83 -4.57 -5.10
N ALA A 114 15.09 -5.75 -4.53
CA ALA A 114 14.21 -6.32 -3.54
C ALA A 114 14.03 -5.36 -2.36
N VAL A 115 12.77 -5.11 -1.99
CA VAL A 115 12.46 -4.32 -0.79
C VAL A 115 12.66 -5.22 0.43
N PRO A 116 13.51 -4.86 1.38
CA PRO A 116 13.68 -5.64 2.59
C PRO A 116 12.35 -5.79 3.33
N HIS A 117 12.02 -6.99 3.80
CA HIS A 117 10.76 -7.28 4.49
C HIS A 117 10.50 -6.38 5.69
N ASN A 118 11.54 -5.91 6.37
CA ASN A 118 11.44 -5.02 7.52
C ASN A 118 11.18 -3.55 7.15
N SER A 119 11.26 -3.19 5.87
CA SER A 119 11.05 -1.82 5.39
C SER A 119 9.67 -1.59 4.75
N LEU A 120 8.86 -2.64 4.65
CA LEU A 120 7.52 -2.56 4.07
C LEU A 120 6.49 -2.93 5.13
N GLU A 121 5.69 -1.98 5.53
CA GLU A 121 4.48 -2.21 6.32
C GLU A 121 3.26 -1.98 5.45
N MET A 122 2.32 -2.92 5.48
CA MET A 122 1.06 -2.81 4.76
C MET A 122 -0.11 -3.06 5.70
N ARG A 123 -1.15 -2.24 5.57
CA ARG A 123 -2.41 -2.41 6.30
C ARG A 123 -3.56 -2.54 5.33
N VAL A 124 -4.36 -3.57 5.52
CA VAL A 124 -5.59 -3.81 4.76
C VAL A 124 -6.77 -3.35 5.58
N ARG A 125 -7.66 -2.57 4.96
CA ARG A 125 -8.97 -2.23 5.51
C ARG A 125 -10.03 -2.67 4.54
N THR A 126 -11.07 -3.32 5.03
CA THR A 126 -12.24 -3.70 4.23
C THR A 126 -13.50 -3.07 4.78
N PHE A 127 -14.40 -2.70 3.88
CA PHE A 127 -15.68 -2.08 4.21
C PHE A 127 -16.79 -2.71 3.36
N PRO A 128 -17.91 -3.11 3.95
CA PRO A 128 -19.07 -3.54 3.18
C PRO A 128 -19.60 -2.41 2.31
N THR A 129 -19.98 -2.74 1.08
CA THR A 129 -20.65 -1.84 0.15
C THR A 129 -21.81 -2.56 -0.54
N LEU A 130 -22.58 -1.83 -1.36
CA LEU A 130 -23.73 -2.37 -2.06
C LEU A 130 -23.39 -3.57 -2.97
N PHE A 131 -22.24 -3.54 -3.65
CA PHE A 131 -21.89 -4.57 -4.63
C PHE A 131 -20.98 -5.67 -4.07
N SER A 132 -20.18 -5.38 -3.05
CA SER A 132 -19.25 -6.30 -2.38
C SER A 132 -18.47 -5.51 -1.34
N GLU A 133 -17.36 -6.06 -0.81
CA GLU A 133 -16.48 -5.32 0.08
C GLU A 133 -15.53 -4.41 -0.71
N LYS A 134 -15.45 -3.14 -0.36
CA LYS A 134 -14.36 -2.26 -0.75
C LYS A 134 -13.12 -2.62 0.07
N GLY A 135 -11.96 -2.71 -0.57
CA GLY A 135 -10.68 -2.90 0.10
C GLY A 135 -9.74 -1.71 -0.13
N VAL A 136 -8.98 -1.37 0.89
CA VAL A 136 -7.88 -0.40 0.79
C VAL A 136 -6.65 -1.03 1.41
N VAL A 137 -5.57 -1.13 0.65
CA VAL A 137 -4.27 -1.50 1.18
C VAL A 137 -3.43 -0.24 1.25
N ARG A 138 -3.06 0.18 2.45
CA ARG A 138 -2.11 1.27 2.67
C ARG A 138 -0.71 0.71 2.75
N LEU A 139 0.19 1.28 1.96
CA LEU A 139 1.60 0.92 1.93
C LEU A 139 2.42 1.98 2.66
N PHE A 140 3.25 1.51 3.57
CA PHE A 140 4.27 2.32 4.21
C PHE A 140 5.61 1.77 3.74
N VAL A 141 6.08 2.30 2.62
CA VAL A 141 7.41 2.00 2.10
C VAL A 141 8.37 2.94 2.80
N GLY A 142 8.82 2.54 3.96
CA GLY A 142 9.81 3.27 4.73
C GLY A 142 11.07 2.45 4.89
N SER A 143 12.15 3.08 5.21
CA SER A 143 13.42 2.42 5.54
C SER A 143 13.37 1.61 6.84
N GLY A 144 12.22 1.16 7.28
CA GLY A 144 12.03 0.29 8.47
C GLY A 144 12.64 0.81 9.77
N GLY A 145 13.22 1.98 9.76
CA GLY A 145 13.91 2.61 10.86
C GLY A 145 13.52 4.06 11.03
N PHE A 146 13.61 4.51 12.25
CA PHE A 146 13.57 5.94 12.54
C PHE A 146 14.77 6.59 11.85
N ARG A 147 14.53 7.68 11.12
CA ARG A 147 15.61 8.52 10.60
C ARG A 147 15.97 9.59 11.60
N PHE A 148 17.25 9.86 11.75
CA PHE A 148 17.71 11.01 12.50
C PHE A 148 17.33 12.30 11.79
N LEU A 149 17.16 13.35 12.58
CA LEU A 149 16.75 14.66 12.06
C LEU A 149 17.72 15.17 10.98
N GLY A 150 19.04 14.99 11.16
CA GLY A 150 20.07 15.37 10.21
C GLY A 150 20.07 14.65 8.87
N GLU A 151 19.40 13.48 8.78
CA GLU A 151 19.26 12.73 7.53
C GLU A 151 18.14 13.24 6.62
N ARG A 152 17.40 14.26 7.08
CA ARG A 152 16.21 14.78 6.38
C ARG A 152 16.52 15.85 5.35
N GLY A 153 17.79 16.31 5.26
CA GLY A 153 18.17 17.39 4.34
C GLY A 153 17.55 18.74 4.71
N LEU A 154 17.22 18.95 5.97
CA LEU A 154 16.74 20.21 6.48
C LEU A 154 17.88 21.22 6.52
N HIS A 155 17.56 22.53 6.37
CA HIS A 155 18.52 23.57 6.61
C HIS A 155 18.96 23.57 8.09
N GLU A 156 20.22 23.82 8.37
CA GLU A 156 20.82 23.71 9.70
C GLU A 156 20.07 24.52 10.78
N ASP A 157 19.58 25.71 10.42
CA ASP A 157 18.78 26.56 11.33
C ASP A 157 17.46 25.90 11.74
N ILE A 158 16.80 25.20 10.77
CA ILE A 158 15.54 24.50 11.01
C ILE A 158 15.79 23.26 11.87
N GLU A 159 16.83 22.51 11.58
CA GLU A 159 17.23 21.33 12.34
C GLU A 159 17.50 21.70 13.79
N THR A 160 18.33 22.74 14.02
CA THR A 160 18.64 23.24 15.37
C THR A 160 17.38 23.72 16.12
N ALA A 161 16.47 24.41 15.43
CA ALA A 161 15.21 24.86 16.02
C ALA A 161 14.30 23.68 16.40
N LEU A 162 14.22 22.66 15.55
CA LEU A 162 13.44 21.45 15.84
C LEU A 162 14.03 20.65 17.00
N GLN A 163 15.34 20.48 17.08
CA GLN A 163 16.00 19.83 18.20
C GLN A 163 15.65 20.53 19.51
N ARG A 164 15.76 21.85 19.58
CA ARG A 164 15.39 22.64 20.77
C ARG A 164 13.92 22.49 21.17
N LEU A 165 13.02 22.31 20.19
CA LEU A 165 11.60 22.08 20.46
C LEU A 165 11.36 20.65 20.98
N LEU A 166 12.06 19.66 20.45
CA LEU A 166 11.95 18.26 20.83
C LEU A 166 12.52 17.97 22.21
N ASP A 167 13.53 18.74 22.66
CA ASP A 167 14.11 18.67 24.00
C ASP A 167 13.18 19.18 25.11
N ARG A 168 12.07 19.84 24.75
CA ARG A 168 11.12 20.33 25.74
C ARG A 168 10.32 19.15 26.33
N ARG A 169 10.13 19.20 27.66
CA ARG A 169 9.41 18.14 28.39
C ARG A 169 7.88 18.18 28.18
N ASN A 170 7.35 19.27 27.65
CA ASN A 170 5.92 19.46 27.40
C ASN A 170 5.71 20.40 26.21
N GLY A 171 4.59 20.22 25.54
CA GLY A 171 4.20 20.96 24.35
C GLY A 171 3.59 20.07 23.28
N LEU A 172 3.21 20.67 22.18
CA LEU A 172 2.72 20.00 20.98
C LEU A 172 3.47 20.57 19.78
N LEU A 173 4.13 19.70 19.02
CA LEU A 173 4.70 20.02 17.72
C LEU A 173 3.79 19.42 16.63
N LEU A 174 3.19 20.29 15.82
CA LEU A 174 2.34 19.87 14.71
C LEU A 174 3.09 20.04 13.39
N ILE A 175 3.34 18.92 12.70
CA ILE A 175 3.93 18.90 11.36
C ILE A 175 2.82 18.55 10.36
N THR A 176 2.63 19.38 9.35
CA THR A 176 1.59 19.19 8.33
C THR A 176 2.21 19.21 6.95
N GLY A 177 1.61 18.45 6.02
CA GLY A 177 2.05 18.40 4.65
C GLY A 177 1.03 17.68 3.76
N PRO A 178 1.19 17.76 2.43
CA PRO A 178 0.35 17.01 1.50
C PRO A 178 0.50 15.50 1.71
N ALA A 179 -0.55 14.74 1.33
CA ALA A 179 -0.49 13.28 1.36
C ALA A 179 0.66 12.79 0.45
N GLY A 180 1.51 11.90 0.98
CA GLY A 180 2.71 11.43 0.28
C GLY A 180 3.98 12.24 0.54
N SER A 181 3.89 13.39 1.22
CA SER A 181 5.08 14.02 1.77
C SER A 181 5.64 13.12 2.88
N VAL A 182 6.96 12.89 2.84
CA VAL A 182 7.65 11.96 3.74
C VAL A 182 7.55 12.44 5.19
N MET A 183 6.52 11.95 5.90
CA MET A 183 6.37 12.10 7.35
C MET A 183 6.71 10.76 8.03
N GLU A 184 7.96 10.34 7.89
CA GLU A 184 8.47 9.17 8.61
C GLU A 184 8.70 9.52 10.09
N PRO A 185 8.58 8.53 10.99
CA PRO A 185 8.89 8.74 12.41
C PRO A 185 10.31 9.30 12.59
N ILE A 186 10.44 10.35 13.37
CA ILE A 186 11.72 10.98 13.72
C ILE A 186 12.17 10.38 15.05
N ARG A 187 13.42 9.92 15.10
CA ARG A 187 14.08 9.60 16.37
C ARG A 187 14.88 10.81 16.85
N VAL A 188 14.69 11.14 18.10
CA VAL A 188 15.49 12.12 18.84
C VAL A 188 16.34 11.31 19.81
N ASP A 189 17.63 11.50 19.78
CA ASP A 189 18.58 10.89 20.72
C ASP A 189 18.60 11.69 22.03
#